data_9c1e0ecd8469550d880cf6a632f69033
#
_entry.id   9c1e0ecd8469550d880cf6a632f69033
#
_cell.length_a   1.000
_cell.length_b   1.000
_cell.length_c   1.000
_cell.angle_alpha   90.00
_cell.angle_beta   90.00
_cell.angle_gamma   90.00
#
_symmetry.space_group_name_H-M   'P 1'
#
loop_
_entity.id
_entity.type
_entity.pdbx_description
1 polymer ?
#
loop_
_entity_poly.entity_id
_entity_poly.type
_entity_poly.pdbx_seq_one_letter_code
_entity_poly.pdbx_strand_id
1 'polypeptide(L)'
;MLGTSSARPAQGRSVSGSIVETQNGMFVVDCGEGFQNRLVNHRSAMKTHGGRRLKMSKVAAILLTHGHLDHTWGVLPWLQTMALDGRKDPLWVIGPTTSEVIDTLLGGESEPEVSPSDLVIQYDMWIDLGANSETLGYDLTWVLGDGTRWVNMNDGSEIELPQPMADTTISAHATQHTVPSVAWKVSTADRQGKFNRNATQDLPLEIISSLAAGNDCEYDGKLLKAVDYRSSIRPGISVIISGDTAEQAIDTECDLLIHEATFLEAHSDIANEHLHSSASGAARTALECKAKHLALTHYSARLENHTASLAEARELHPSVVALSDGDRLQLLDANSLNHFIKSSEGWLQQD
;
A
#
# COMPACT_ATOMS: atom_id res chain seq x y z
N MET A 1 -3.05 -6.18 -6.78
CA MET A 1 -4.16 -6.51 -5.85
C MET A 1 -4.22 -8.02 -5.66
N LEU A 2 -4.29 -8.53 -4.44
CA LEU A 2 -4.32 -9.98 -4.19
C LEU A 2 -5.66 -10.45 -3.63
N GLY A 3 -6.48 -9.55 -3.13
CA GLY A 3 -7.83 -9.86 -2.67
C GLY A 3 -8.73 -8.63 -2.74
N THR A 4 -9.97 -8.82 -3.18
CA THR A 4 -10.92 -7.75 -3.50
C THR A 4 -12.31 -7.97 -2.88
N SER A 5 -12.48 -8.99 -2.02
CA SER A 5 -13.74 -9.27 -1.35
C SER A 5 -13.78 -8.64 0.05
N SER A 6 -14.93 -8.10 0.42
CA SER A 6 -15.27 -7.59 1.74
C SER A 6 -15.66 -8.71 2.69
N ALA A 7 -15.26 -8.60 3.97
CA ALA A 7 -15.64 -9.39 5.14
C ALA A 7 -15.38 -10.90 5.04
N ARG A 8 -15.57 -11.52 3.91
CA ARG A 8 -15.39 -12.96 3.70
C ARG A 8 -15.05 -13.30 2.25
N PRO A 9 -14.37 -14.43 2.01
CA PRO A 9 -14.12 -14.87 0.65
C PRO A 9 -15.43 -15.06 -0.13
N ALA A 10 -15.41 -14.72 -1.41
CA ALA A 10 -16.49 -14.96 -2.35
C ALA A 10 -15.99 -15.77 -3.55
N GLN A 11 -16.89 -16.25 -4.42
CA GLN A 11 -16.47 -16.99 -5.60
C GLN A 11 -15.52 -16.16 -6.47
N GLY A 12 -14.30 -16.65 -6.65
CA GLY A 12 -13.25 -15.97 -7.43
C GLY A 12 -12.62 -14.74 -6.77
N ARG A 13 -13.03 -14.37 -5.56
CA ARG A 13 -12.52 -13.23 -4.82
C ARG A 13 -12.12 -13.64 -3.40
N SER A 14 -10.99 -13.18 -2.99
CA SER A 14 -10.43 -13.37 -1.66
C SER A 14 -10.47 -12.07 -0.87
N VAL A 15 -10.38 -12.15 0.44
CA VAL A 15 -10.38 -10.98 1.33
C VAL A 15 -9.13 -10.13 1.15
N SER A 16 -9.10 -8.96 1.77
CA SER A 16 -8.17 -7.86 1.55
C SER A 16 -6.69 -8.25 1.59
N GLY A 17 -5.94 -7.65 0.71
CA GLY A 17 -4.49 -7.74 0.65
C GLY A 17 -3.93 -7.22 -0.67
N SER A 18 -2.96 -6.35 -0.57
CA SER A 18 -2.33 -5.73 -1.75
C SER A 18 -0.83 -5.57 -1.58
N ILE A 19 -0.14 -5.35 -2.68
CA ILE A 19 1.30 -5.07 -2.70
C ILE A 19 1.53 -3.77 -3.46
N VAL A 20 2.21 -2.84 -2.83
CA VAL A 20 2.74 -1.63 -3.44
C VAL A 20 4.22 -1.85 -3.71
N GLU A 21 4.59 -2.00 -4.98
CA GLU A 21 5.98 -2.18 -5.40
C GLU A 21 6.58 -0.85 -5.87
N THR A 22 7.72 -0.50 -5.32
CA THR A 22 8.55 0.64 -5.72
C THR A 22 9.88 0.15 -6.31
N GLN A 23 10.78 1.05 -6.68
CA GLN A 23 12.12 0.64 -7.13
C GLN A 23 12.97 0.03 -6.00
N ASN A 24 12.76 0.49 -4.75
CA ASN A 24 13.62 0.17 -3.62
C ASN A 24 13.09 -0.99 -2.78
N GLY A 25 11.82 -1.31 -2.89
CA GLY A 25 11.21 -2.38 -2.12
C GLY A 25 9.70 -2.48 -2.32
N MET A 26 9.05 -3.10 -1.38
CA MET A 26 7.60 -3.32 -1.40
C MET A 26 7.01 -3.07 -0.02
N PHE A 27 5.80 -2.55 -0.01
CA PHE A 27 4.88 -2.62 1.12
C PHE A 27 3.78 -3.62 0.81
N VAL A 28 3.36 -4.36 1.83
CA VAL A 28 2.10 -5.09 1.81
C VAL A 28 1.10 -4.27 2.60
N VAL A 29 -0.06 -4.00 2.01
CA VAL A 29 -1.16 -3.33 2.69
C VAL A 29 -2.27 -4.34 2.86
N ASP A 30 -2.56 -4.64 4.09
CA ASP A 30 -3.42 -5.72 4.58
C ASP A 30 -2.97 -7.13 4.16
N CYS A 31 -3.31 -8.08 5.00
CA CYS A 31 -2.93 -9.47 4.88
C CYS A 31 -4.04 -10.37 5.43
N GLY A 32 -5.18 -10.37 4.77
CA GLY A 32 -6.34 -11.16 5.17
C GLY A 32 -6.16 -12.66 4.93
N GLU A 33 -7.16 -13.44 5.29
CA GLU A 33 -7.16 -14.90 5.17
C GLU A 33 -6.73 -15.36 3.76
N GLY A 34 -5.81 -16.32 3.70
CA GLY A 34 -5.32 -16.91 2.45
C GLY A 34 -4.39 -16.00 1.63
N PHE A 35 -3.99 -14.82 2.13
CA PHE A 35 -3.06 -13.91 1.46
C PHE A 35 -1.79 -14.63 0.98
N GLN A 36 -1.18 -15.45 1.83
CA GLN A 36 0.03 -16.21 1.53
C GLN A 36 -0.14 -17.11 0.29
N ASN A 37 -1.24 -17.84 0.19
CA ASN A 37 -1.51 -18.73 -0.94
C ASN A 37 -1.65 -17.93 -2.25
N ARG A 38 -2.33 -16.79 -2.20
CA ARG A 38 -2.48 -15.89 -3.36
C ARG A 38 -1.15 -15.32 -3.81
N LEU A 39 -0.31 -14.92 -2.85
CA LEU A 39 1.02 -14.41 -3.11
C LEU A 39 1.91 -15.47 -3.79
N VAL A 40 1.89 -16.71 -3.31
CA VAL A 40 2.63 -17.84 -3.91
C VAL A 40 2.15 -18.07 -5.35
N ASN A 41 0.84 -18.14 -5.57
CA ASN A 41 0.23 -18.33 -6.88
C ASN A 41 0.57 -17.16 -7.84
N HIS A 42 0.50 -15.92 -7.35
CA HIS A 42 0.86 -14.73 -8.13
C HIS A 42 2.33 -14.75 -8.54
N ARG A 43 3.25 -15.06 -7.61
CA ARG A 43 4.68 -15.19 -7.91
C ARG A 43 4.99 -16.30 -8.92
N SER A 44 4.27 -17.42 -8.82
CA SER A 44 4.39 -18.53 -9.77
C SER A 44 3.93 -18.10 -11.16
N ALA A 45 2.79 -17.44 -11.26
CA ALA A 45 2.27 -16.90 -12.52
C ALA A 45 3.25 -15.88 -13.15
N MET A 46 3.81 -14.96 -12.36
CA MET A 46 4.83 -14.02 -12.85
C MET A 46 6.07 -14.73 -13.41
N LYS A 47 6.50 -15.82 -12.77
CA LYS A 47 7.63 -16.62 -13.28
C LYS A 47 7.30 -17.28 -14.62
N THR A 48 6.10 -17.81 -14.75
CA THR A 48 5.65 -18.51 -15.96
C THR A 48 5.48 -17.57 -17.15
N HIS A 49 4.92 -16.38 -16.92
CA HIS A 49 4.54 -15.45 -17.98
C HIS A 49 5.55 -14.29 -18.18
N GLY A 50 6.78 -14.43 -17.67
CA GLY A 50 7.87 -13.48 -17.95
C GLY A 50 7.78 -12.13 -17.23
N GLY A 51 6.95 -12.00 -16.21
CA GLY A 51 6.84 -10.79 -15.39
C GLY A 51 8.04 -10.60 -14.45
N ARG A 52 8.21 -9.36 -13.95
CA ARG A 52 9.21 -9.06 -12.92
C ARG A 52 8.86 -9.82 -11.64
N ARG A 53 9.78 -10.64 -11.15
CA ARG A 53 9.57 -11.46 -9.96
C ARG A 53 9.55 -10.61 -8.68
N LEU A 54 8.47 -10.70 -7.90
CA LEU A 54 8.42 -10.15 -6.55
C LEU A 54 9.43 -10.86 -5.64
N LYS A 55 10.34 -10.11 -5.04
CA LYS A 55 11.36 -10.63 -4.10
C LYS A 55 10.87 -10.41 -2.68
N MET A 56 10.54 -11.47 -1.96
CA MET A 56 9.99 -11.38 -0.60
C MET A 56 10.95 -10.71 0.40
N SER A 57 12.26 -10.83 0.19
CA SER A 57 13.26 -10.11 0.97
C SER A 57 13.17 -8.58 0.81
N LYS A 58 12.47 -8.09 -0.21
CA LYS A 58 12.26 -6.65 -0.46
C LYS A 58 10.97 -6.10 0.16
N VAL A 59 10.19 -6.93 0.86
CA VAL A 59 9.06 -6.44 1.67
C VAL A 59 9.65 -5.72 2.88
N ALA A 60 9.46 -4.40 2.95
CA ALA A 60 9.99 -3.56 4.00
C ALA A 60 9.02 -3.44 5.19
N ALA A 61 7.72 -3.39 4.91
CA ALA A 61 6.69 -3.38 5.95
C ALA A 61 5.39 -4.04 5.48
N ILE A 62 4.63 -4.51 6.48
CA ILE A 62 3.20 -4.80 6.40
C ILE A 62 2.50 -3.61 7.05
N LEU A 63 1.63 -2.95 6.30
CA LEU A 63 0.83 -1.80 6.72
C LEU A 63 -0.60 -2.29 6.89
N LEU A 64 -1.10 -2.34 8.11
CA LEU A 64 -2.46 -2.74 8.39
C LEU A 64 -3.37 -1.51 8.43
N THR A 65 -4.48 -1.56 7.72
CA THR A 65 -5.43 -0.45 7.68
C THR A 65 -6.29 -0.40 8.94
N HIS A 66 -6.67 -1.56 9.45
CA HIS A 66 -7.43 -1.76 10.70
C HIS A 66 -7.39 -3.24 11.13
N GLY A 67 -8.05 -3.56 12.23
CA GLY A 67 -7.91 -4.87 12.86
C GLY A 67 -8.99 -5.91 12.52
N HIS A 68 -9.86 -5.74 11.54
CA HIS A 68 -10.78 -6.80 11.13
C HIS A 68 -10.02 -7.99 10.51
N LEU A 69 -10.52 -9.20 10.74
CA LEU A 69 -9.80 -10.43 10.40
C LEU A 69 -9.61 -10.63 8.89
N ASP A 70 -10.52 -10.13 8.07
CA ASP A 70 -10.39 -10.15 6.61
C ASP A 70 -9.28 -9.23 6.09
N HIS A 71 -8.68 -8.40 6.96
CA HIS A 71 -7.49 -7.58 6.69
C HIS A 71 -6.22 -8.12 7.36
N THR A 72 -6.34 -8.94 8.42
CA THR A 72 -5.19 -9.24 9.30
C THR A 72 -4.89 -10.72 9.45
N TRP A 73 -5.86 -11.64 9.25
CA TRP A 73 -5.73 -13.06 9.65
C TRP A 73 -4.63 -13.84 8.93
N GLY A 74 -4.13 -13.36 7.82
CA GLY A 74 -2.99 -13.94 7.09
C GLY A 74 -1.62 -13.49 7.58
N VAL A 75 -1.51 -12.54 8.50
CA VAL A 75 -0.24 -11.99 8.98
C VAL A 75 0.61 -13.08 9.63
N LEU A 76 0.11 -13.71 10.68
CA LEU A 76 0.89 -14.69 11.45
C LEU A 76 1.42 -15.86 10.61
N PRO A 77 0.61 -16.60 9.81
CA PRO A 77 1.11 -17.67 8.99
C PRO A 77 2.12 -17.21 7.94
N TRP A 78 2.00 -15.95 7.45
CA TRP A 78 2.96 -15.41 6.51
C TRP A 78 4.29 -15.03 7.16
N LEU A 79 4.29 -14.47 8.38
CA LEU A 79 5.52 -14.23 9.17
C LEU A 79 6.30 -15.54 9.38
N GLN A 80 5.61 -16.62 9.74
CA GLN A 80 6.20 -17.95 9.90
C GLN A 80 6.79 -18.49 8.59
N THR A 81 6.09 -18.29 7.47
CA THR A 81 6.60 -18.70 6.14
C THR A 81 7.85 -17.92 5.76
N MET A 82 7.91 -16.63 6.03
CA MET A 82 9.12 -15.83 5.77
C MET A 82 10.31 -16.32 6.61
N ALA A 83 10.09 -16.76 7.84
CA ALA A 83 11.11 -17.40 8.69
C ALA A 83 11.61 -18.72 8.07
N LEU A 84 10.69 -19.59 7.66
CA LEU A 84 11.01 -20.88 7.00
C LEU A 84 11.73 -20.68 5.66
N ASP A 85 11.41 -19.64 4.91
CA ASP A 85 12.10 -19.23 3.69
C ASP A 85 13.48 -18.60 3.95
N GLY A 86 13.89 -18.47 5.22
CA GLY A 86 15.20 -17.99 5.64
C GLY A 86 15.38 -16.48 5.55
N ARG A 87 14.31 -15.69 5.75
CA ARG A 87 14.40 -14.23 5.82
C ARG A 87 15.43 -13.79 6.85
N LYS A 88 16.22 -12.78 6.52
CA LYS A 88 17.18 -12.10 7.44
C LYS A 88 16.98 -10.58 7.45
N ASP A 89 16.37 -10.02 6.40
CA ASP A 89 16.10 -8.59 6.32
C ASP A 89 15.04 -8.18 7.37
N PRO A 90 15.19 -7.03 8.04
CA PRO A 90 14.20 -6.51 8.99
C PRO A 90 12.80 -6.38 8.37
N LEU A 91 11.76 -6.49 9.20
CA LEU A 91 10.38 -6.30 8.81
C LEU A 91 9.65 -5.45 9.84
N TRP A 92 8.90 -4.49 9.38
CA TRP A 92 7.97 -3.71 10.18
C TRP A 92 6.54 -4.20 9.99
N VAL A 93 5.77 -4.26 11.07
CA VAL A 93 4.31 -4.40 11.02
C VAL A 93 3.71 -3.18 11.70
N ILE A 94 2.97 -2.38 10.95
CA ILE A 94 2.52 -1.06 11.39
C ILE A 94 1.01 -0.99 11.22
N GLY A 95 0.29 -0.54 12.24
CA GLY A 95 -1.16 -0.40 12.15
C GLY A 95 -1.75 0.54 13.20
N PRO A 96 -3.05 0.88 13.07
CA PRO A 96 -3.72 1.81 13.97
C PRO A 96 -4.19 1.15 15.27
N THR A 97 -4.31 1.98 16.30
CA THR A 97 -5.07 1.74 17.53
C THR A 97 -5.68 3.06 18.01
N THR A 98 -6.35 3.08 19.15
CA THR A 98 -6.93 4.32 19.70
C THR A 98 -5.90 5.20 20.42
N SER A 99 -6.20 6.48 20.56
CA SER A 99 -5.36 7.41 21.34
C SER A 99 -5.29 7.01 22.81
N GLU A 100 -6.37 6.45 23.36
CA GLU A 100 -6.44 5.98 24.74
C GLU A 100 -5.52 4.77 24.98
N VAL A 101 -5.43 3.86 23.99
CA VAL A 101 -4.47 2.74 24.00
C VAL A 101 -3.03 3.28 23.94
N ILE A 102 -2.75 4.26 23.08
CA ILE A 102 -1.42 4.89 23.01
C ILE A 102 -1.06 5.55 24.35
N ASP A 103 -1.99 6.27 24.98
CA ASP A 103 -1.76 6.86 26.31
C ASP A 103 -1.39 5.79 27.34
N THR A 104 -2.11 4.66 27.36
CA THR A 104 -1.82 3.53 28.26
C THR A 104 -0.44 2.93 27.98
N LEU A 105 -0.11 2.67 26.72
CA LEU A 105 1.19 2.12 26.31
C LEU A 105 2.36 3.03 26.71
N LEU A 106 2.13 4.34 26.77
CA LEU A 106 3.14 5.34 27.17
C LEU A 106 3.14 5.60 28.70
N GLY A 107 2.45 4.78 29.49
CA GLY A 107 2.47 4.85 30.96
C GLY A 107 1.32 5.65 31.57
N GLY A 108 0.27 5.93 30.83
CA GLY A 108 -0.98 6.49 31.35
C GLY A 108 -1.70 5.53 32.30
N GLU A 109 -2.48 6.08 33.23
CA GLU A 109 -3.21 5.30 34.23
C GLU A 109 -4.60 4.80 33.76
N SER A 110 -5.03 5.15 32.54
CA SER A 110 -6.34 4.75 32.00
C SER A 110 -6.32 3.30 31.51
N GLU A 111 -7.41 2.58 31.79
CA GLU A 111 -7.68 1.26 31.19
C GLU A 111 -8.80 1.45 30.16
N PRO A 112 -8.46 1.68 28.87
CA PRO A 112 -9.46 1.90 27.83
C PRO A 112 -10.28 0.64 27.57
N GLU A 113 -11.54 0.81 27.21
CA GLU A 113 -12.32 -0.28 26.63
C GLU A 113 -11.84 -0.52 25.20
N VAL A 114 -11.24 -1.67 24.95
CA VAL A 114 -10.62 -2.01 23.67
C VAL A 114 -11.51 -2.99 22.91
N SER A 115 -11.82 -2.67 21.65
CA SER A 115 -12.52 -3.60 20.77
C SER A 115 -11.74 -4.90 20.59
N PRO A 116 -12.39 -6.09 20.57
CA PRO A 116 -11.72 -7.35 20.24
C PRO A 116 -11.02 -7.35 18.86
N SER A 117 -11.45 -6.45 17.98
CA SER A 117 -10.83 -6.26 16.65
C SER A 117 -9.77 -5.16 16.64
N ASP A 118 -9.37 -4.60 17.77
CA ASP A 118 -8.24 -3.67 17.82
C ASP A 118 -6.91 -4.44 17.61
N LEU A 119 -5.98 -3.82 16.92
CA LEU A 119 -4.69 -4.44 16.64
C LEU A 119 -3.83 -4.69 17.88
N VAL A 120 -4.04 -3.94 18.97
CA VAL A 120 -3.33 -4.22 20.24
C VAL A 120 -3.71 -5.58 20.81
N ILE A 121 -4.98 -5.97 20.73
CA ILE A 121 -5.44 -7.31 21.17
C ILE A 121 -4.86 -8.40 20.27
N GLN A 122 -4.82 -8.16 18.96
CA GLN A 122 -4.23 -9.13 18.02
C GLN A 122 -2.72 -9.23 18.19
N TYR A 123 -2.03 -8.12 18.45
CA TYR A 123 -0.61 -8.10 18.75
C TYR A 123 -0.28 -9.01 19.91
N ASP A 124 -0.94 -8.85 21.06
CA ASP A 124 -0.72 -9.67 22.24
C ASP A 124 -0.88 -11.17 21.93
N MET A 125 -1.97 -11.53 21.25
CA MET A 125 -2.23 -12.90 20.82
C MET A 125 -1.14 -13.43 19.87
N TRP A 126 -0.67 -12.64 18.91
CA TRP A 126 0.33 -13.08 17.94
C TRP A 126 1.72 -13.20 18.54
N ILE A 127 2.07 -12.34 19.51
CA ILE A 127 3.33 -12.45 20.27
C ILE A 127 3.37 -13.79 21.04
N ASP A 128 2.27 -14.16 21.71
CA ASP A 128 2.12 -15.43 22.41
C ASP A 128 2.26 -16.64 21.45
N LEU A 129 1.86 -16.47 20.19
CA LEU A 129 2.02 -17.46 19.13
C LEU A 129 3.38 -17.38 18.40
N GLY A 130 4.34 -16.60 18.90
CA GLY A 130 5.70 -16.52 18.41
C GLY A 130 5.94 -15.52 17.28
N ALA A 131 5.10 -14.49 17.12
CA ALA A 131 5.33 -13.41 16.16
C ALA A 131 6.34 -12.38 16.70
N ASN A 132 7.53 -12.83 17.09
CA ASN A 132 8.62 -12.02 17.61
C ASN A 132 9.96 -12.40 16.95
N SER A 133 10.95 -11.52 17.07
CA SER A 133 12.26 -11.66 16.41
C SER A 133 13.01 -12.93 16.84
N GLU A 134 12.91 -13.32 18.11
CA GLU A 134 13.60 -14.50 18.65
C GLU A 134 13.08 -15.79 17.99
N THR A 135 11.76 -15.96 17.95
CA THR A 135 11.11 -17.14 17.37
C THR A 135 11.29 -17.19 15.86
N LEU A 136 11.16 -16.07 15.16
CA LEU A 136 11.19 -16.00 13.70
C LEU A 136 12.61 -15.97 13.13
N GLY A 137 13.62 -15.56 13.92
CA GLY A 137 15.03 -15.52 13.51
C GLY A 137 15.37 -14.40 12.52
N TYR A 138 14.56 -13.37 12.45
CA TYR A 138 14.82 -12.09 11.77
C TYR A 138 14.22 -10.94 12.57
N ASP A 139 14.73 -9.73 12.39
CA ASP A 139 14.25 -8.55 13.13
C ASP A 139 12.81 -8.22 12.71
N LEU A 140 11.89 -8.34 13.66
CA LEU A 140 10.49 -7.97 13.51
C LEU A 140 10.17 -6.85 14.50
N THR A 141 9.70 -5.72 13.99
CA THR A 141 9.25 -4.59 14.80
C THR A 141 7.78 -4.34 14.58
N TRP A 142 7.03 -4.39 15.67
CA TRP A 142 5.62 -4.02 15.70
C TRP A 142 5.46 -2.56 16.12
N VAL A 143 4.61 -1.82 15.42
CA VAL A 143 4.34 -0.41 15.69
C VAL A 143 2.85 -0.17 15.63
N LEU A 144 2.30 0.36 16.72
CA LEU A 144 0.90 0.79 16.78
C LEU A 144 0.83 2.30 16.98
N GLY A 145 -0.20 2.93 16.42
CA GLY A 145 -0.37 4.37 16.55
C GLY A 145 -1.79 4.86 16.32
N ASP A 146 -2.05 6.09 16.78
CA ASP A 146 -3.35 6.76 16.62
C ASP A 146 -3.43 7.63 15.34
N GLY A 147 -2.45 7.47 14.44
CA GLY A 147 -2.28 8.30 13.24
C GLY A 147 -1.34 9.48 13.43
N THR A 148 -1.08 9.89 14.66
CA THR A 148 -0.19 11.00 15.01
C THR A 148 0.99 10.57 15.89
N ARG A 149 0.74 9.74 16.89
CA ARG A 149 1.73 9.18 17.79
C ARG A 149 1.88 7.69 17.51
N TRP A 150 3.11 7.21 17.59
CA TRP A 150 3.45 5.82 17.27
C TRP A 150 4.29 5.22 18.39
N VAL A 151 4.00 3.99 18.75
CA VAL A 151 4.70 3.25 19.81
C VAL A 151 5.35 2.01 19.20
N ASN A 152 6.64 1.85 19.45
CA ASN A 152 7.35 0.61 19.20
C ASN A 152 6.93 -0.43 20.26
N MET A 153 6.17 -1.41 19.86
CA MET A 153 5.62 -2.42 20.77
C MET A 153 6.68 -3.39 21.33
N ASN A 154 7.89 -3.41 20.75
CA ASN A 154 8.96 -4.29 21.23
C ASN A 154 9.62 -3.74 22.52
N ASP A 155 9.60 -2.43 22.74
CA ASP A 155 10.24 -1.78 23.88
C ASP A 155 9.37 -0.70 24.57
N GLY A 156 8.18 -0.42 24.06
CA GLY A 156 7.25 0.57 24.60
C GLY A 156 7.65 2.03 24.34
N SER A 157 8.64 2.29 23.51
CA SER A 157 9.09 3.65 23.22
C SER A 157 8.20 4.37 22.23
N GLU A 158 7.96 5.67 22.47
CA GLU A 158 7.35 6.54 21.45
C GLU A 158 8.37 6.82 20.34
N ILE A 159 7.95 6.69 19.09
CA ILE A 159 8.78 6.87 17.91
C ILE A 159 8.05 7.69 16.84
N GLU A 160 8.78 8.22 15.88
CA GLU A 160 8.18 8.72 14.64
C GLU A 160 7.69 7.53 13.78
N LEU A 161 6.71 7.77 12.92
CA LEU A 161 6.27 6.75 11.94
C LEU A 161 7.47 6.24 11.12
N PRO A 162 7.79 4.95 11.18
CA PRO A 162 8.96 4.40 10.48
C PRO A 162 8.91 4.64 8.97
N GLN A 163 10.07 4.97 8.39
CA GLN A 163 10.24 5.15 6.94
C GLN A 163 11.24 4.09 6.43
N PRO A 164 10.83 2.81 6.26
CA PRO A 164 11.75 1.70 6.07
C PRO A 164 12.38 1.61 4.67
N MET A 165 12.04 2.51 3.77
CA MET A 165 12.62 2.55 2.42
C MET A 165 13.14 3.94 2.07
N ALA A 166 14.36 4.02 1.50
CA ALA A 166 14.87 5.24 0.92
C ALA A 166 14.00 5.67 -0.30
N ASP A 167 13.89 6.98 -0.53
CA ASP A 167 13.15 7.59 -1.64
C ASP A 167 11.65 7.22 -1.70
N THR A 168 11.12 6.70 -0.60
CA THR A 168 9.70 6.36 -0.48
C THR A 168 9.23 6.67 0.93
N THR A 169 8.21 7.49 1.06
CA THR A 169 7.59 7.83 2.34
C THR A 169 6.23 7.17 2.48
N ILE A 170 5.88 6.81 3.71
CA ILE A 170 4.53 6.41 4.09
C ILE A 170 3.95 7.42 5.06
N SER A 171 2.65 7.64 4.98
CA SER A 171 1.87 8.36 5.98
C SER A 171 0.53 7.68 6.20
N ALA A 172 0.05 7.75 7.44
CA ALA A 172 -1.26 7.25 7.84
C ALA A 172 -2.23 8.43 7.93
N HIS A 173 -3.43 8.23 7.43
CA HIS A 173 -4.50 9.22 7.45
C HIS A 173 -5.70 8.57 8.12
N ALA A 174 -6.15 9.13 9.24
CA ALA A 174 -7.30 8.59 9.97
C ALA A 174 -8.52 8.49 9.04
N THR A 175 -9.23 7.38 9.12
CA THR A 175 -10.46 7.13 8.37
C THR A 175 -11.61 6.85 9.34
N GLN A 176 -12.82 6.74 8.82
CA GLN A 176 -14.00 6.54 9.63
C GLN A 176 -14.54 5.12 9.44
N HIS A 177 -14.31 4.28 10.44
CA HIS A 177 -14.79 2.89 10.47
C HIS A 177 -15.21 2.46 11.87
N THR A 178 -15.72 1.25 12.02
CA THR A 178 -16.22 0.69 13.29
C THR A 178 -15.12 0.36 14.30
N VAL A 179 -13.88 0.34 13.88
CA VAL A 179 -12.65 0.15 14.67
C VAL A 179 -11.60 1.17 14.27
N PRO A 180 -10.54 1.39 15.06
CA PRO A 180 -9.45 2.27 14.67
C PRO A 180 -8.94 1.94 13.27
N SER A 181 -8.96 2.91 12.37
CA SER A 181 -8.62 2.70 10.97
C SER A 181 -7.86 3.85 10.35
N VAL A 182 -7.01 3.53 9.38
CA VAL A 182 -6.22 4.50 8.62
C VAL A 182 -6.18 4.11 7.14
N ALA A 183 -6.16 5.13 6.29
CA ALA A 183 -5.71 4.99 4.92
C ALA A 183 -4.18 5.15 4.87
N TRP A 184 -3.52 4.31 4.09
CA TRP A 184 -2.08 4.41 3.87
C TRP A 184 -1.75 5.13 2.59
N LYS A 185 -1.01 6.23 2.69
CA LYS A 185 -0.42 6.90 1.54
C LYS A 185 1.03 6.49 1.39
N VAL A 186 1.39 6.04 0.19
CA VAL A 186 2.76 5.71 -0.21
C VAL A 186 3.18 6.69 -1.29
N SER A 187 4.25 7.45 -1.05
CA SER A 187 4.77 8.46 -1.99
C SER A 187 6.22 8.20 -2.32
N THR A 188 6.56 8.24 -3.61
CA THR A 188 7.96 8.18 -4.05
C THR A 188 8.54 9.57 -4.20
N ALA A 189 9.83 9.74 -3.92
CA ALA A 189 10.52 11.00 -4.15
C ALA A 189 10.64 11.33 -5.65
N ASP A 190 10.82 12.61 -5.94
CA ASP A 190 11.17 13.08 -7.26
C ASP A 190 12.46 12.41 -7.77
N ARG A 191 12.51 12.14 -9.04
CA ARG A 191 13.69 11.51 -9.68
C ARG A 191 14.32 12.45 -10.67
N GLN A 192 15.62 12.42 -10.70
CA GLN A 192 16.36 13.11 -11.75
C GLN A 192 15.95 12.59 -13.14
N GLY A 193 15.87 13.50 -14.09
CA GLY A 193 15.60 13.19 -15.48
C GLY A 193 16.62 12.21 -16.08
N LYS A 194 16.25 11.56 -17.17
CA LYS A 194 17.16 10.64 -17.86
C LYS A 194 18.41 11.41 -18.35
N PHE A 195 19.56 10.84 -18.10
CA PHE A 195 20.83 11.36 -18.60
C PHE A 195 20.89 11.26 -20.12
N ASN A 196 21.19 12.37 -20.80
CA ASN A 196 21.28 12.46 -22.25
C ASN A 196 22.70 12.12 -22.72
N ARG A 197 22.96 10.85 -22.97
CA ARG A 197 24.26 10.39 -23.46
C ARG A 197 24.64 11.01 -24.80
N ASN A 198 23.68 11.36 -25.65
CA ASN A 198 23.97 11.96 -26.94
C ASN A 198 24.55 13.37 -26.82
N ALA A 199 24.18 14.11 -25.78
CA ALA A 199 24.72 15.44 -25.50
C ALA A 199 26.15 15.40 -24.92
N THR A 200 26.70 14.22 -24.66
CA THR A 200 28.00 14.05 -24.00
C THR A 200 29.01 13.28 -24.89
N GLN A 201 28.72 13.09 -26.19
CA GLN A 201 29.54 12.26 -27.08
C GLN A 201 31.00 12.73 -27.21
N ASP A 202 31.22 14.05 -27.11
CA ASP A 202 32.52 14.68 -27.24
C ASP A 202 33.26 14.85 -25.86
N LEU A 203 32.69 14.36 -24.77
CA LEU A 203 33.26 14.50 -23.44
C LEU A 203 34.06 13.24 -23.03
N PRO A 204 35.13 13.39 -22.22
CA PRO A 204 35.83 12.25 -21.63
C PRO A 204 34.92 11.41 -20.73
N LEU A 205 35.20 10.11 -20.67
CA LEU A 205 34.42 9.15 -19.86
C LEU A 205 34.30 9.54 -18.36
N GLU A 206 35.35 10.12 -17.80
CA GLU A 206 35.38 10.59 -16.41
C GLU A 206 34.36 11.73 -16.19
N ILE A 207 34.33 12.69 -17.12
CA ILE A 207 33.38 13.80 -17.11
C ILE A 207 31.92 13.27 -17.29
N ILE A 208 31.73 12.37 -18.26
CA ILE A 208 30.42 11.72 -18.47
C ILE A 208 29.96 10.99 -17.22
N SER A 209 30.87 10.27 -16.54
CA SER A 209 30.55 9.54 -15.31
C SER A 209 30.16 10.48 -14.17
N SER A 210 30.87 11.61 -14.02
CA SER A 210 30.58 12.64 -13.02
C SER A 210 29.20 13.28 -13.27
N LEU A 211 28.94 13.71 -14.52
CA LEU A 211 27.64 14.29 -14.91
C LEU A 211 26.49 13.28 -14.77
N ALA A 212 26.74 12.01 -15.12
CA ALA A 212 25.77 10.94 -14.97
C ALA A 212 25.46 10.61 -13.51
N ALA A 213 26.46 10.79 -12.61
CA ALA A 213 26.27 10.68 -11.16
C ALA A 213 25.51 11.89 -10.53
N GLY A 214 25.31 12.96 -11.32
CA GLY A 214 24.65 14.19 -10.85
C GLY A 214 25.59 15.25 -10.32
N ASN A 215 26.89 15.10 -10.52
CA ASN A 215 27.89 16.05 -10.05
C ASN A 215 28.27 17.01 -11.18
N ASP A 216 28.28 18.32 -10.87
CA ASP A 216 28.84 19.34 -11.73
C ASP A 216 30.35 19.15 -11.82
N CYS A 217 30.97 19.48 -12.96
CA CYS A 217 32.39 19.33 -13.15
C CYS A 217 32.94 20.38 -14.12
N GLU A 218 34.22 20.74 -13.96
CA GLU A 218 34.92 21.62 -14.88
C GLU A 218 35.57 20.81 -16.01
N TYR A 219 35.40 21.25 -17.24
CA TYR A 219 36.05 20.70 -18.40
C TYR A 219 36.34 21.81 -19.42
N ASP A 220 37.56 21.87 -19.90
CA ASP A 220 38.06 22.89 -20.91
C ASP A 220 37.72 24.34 -20.46
N GLY A 221 37.92 24.64 -19.15
CA GLY A 221 37.69 25.97 -18.55
C GLY A 221 36.21 26.37 -18.43
N LYS A 222 35.29 25.42 -18.62
CA LYS A 222 33.82 25.62 -18.47
C LYS A 222 33.26 24.73 -17.39
N LEU A 223 32.38 25.32 -16.57
CA LEU A 223 31.57 24.56 -15.62
C LEU A 223 30.43 23.87 -16.36
N LEU A 224 30.44 22.55 -16.37
CA LEU A 224 29.36 21.71 -16.91
C LEU A 224 28.44 21.33 -15.76
N LYS A 225 27.17 21.73 -15.84
CA LYS A 225 26.17 21.41 -14.82
C LYS A 225 25.48 20.09 -15.16
N ALA A 226 25.44 19.15 -14.25
CA ALA A 226 24.82 17.84 -14.45
C ALA A 226 23.35 17.92 -14.88
N VAL A 227 22.61 18.96 -14.42
CA VAL A 227 21.20 19.20 -14.77
C VAL A 227 21.01 19.48 -16.29
N ASP A 228 21.99 20.13 -16.94
CA ASP A 228 21.89 20.49 -18.36
C ASP A 228 21.98 19.26 -19.29
N TYR A 229 22.49 18.16 -18.77
CA TYR A 229 22.64 16.87 -19.47
C TYR A 229 21.55 15.88 -19.10
N ARG A 230 20.42 16.34 -18.55
CA ARG A 230 19.28 15.50 -18.18
C ARG A 230 17.97 16.04 -18.77
N SER A 231 17.01 15.16 -18.96
CA SER A 231 15.62 15.60 -19.15
C SER A 231 15.09 16.24 -17.87
N SER A 232 13.91 16.84 -17.95
CA SER A 232 13.21 17.40 -16.77
C SER A 232 13.13 16.39 -15.64
N ILE A 233 13.10 16.89 -14.40
CA ILE A 233 12.80 16.10 -13.20
C ILE A 233 11.50 15.33 -13.44
N ARG A 234 11.48 14.08 -13.04
CA ARG A 234 10.28 13.24 -13.01
C ARG A 234 9.68 13.30 -11.61
N PRO A 235 8.52 13.94 -11.46
CA PRO A 235 7.85 14.02 -10.16
C PRO A 235 7.66 12.64 -9.54
N GLY A 236 7.69 12.59 -8.23
CA GLY A 236 7.26 11.43 -7.47
C GLY A 236 5.80 11.10 -7.72
N ILE A 237 5.39 9.93 -7.32
CA ILE A 237 4.04 9.41 -7.49
C ILE A 237 3.50 9.02 -6.12
N SER A 238 2.23 9.31 -5.88
CA SER A 238 1.54 8.96 -4.64
C SER A 238 0.34 8.06 -4.88
N VAL A 239 0.22 7.03 -4.03
CA VAL A 239 -0.90 6.09 -4.02
C VAL A 239 -1.49 6.08 -2.61
N ILE A 240 -2.80 6.18 -2.49
CA ILE A 240 -3.53 5.93 -1.24
C ILE A 240 -4.30 4.63 -1.35
N ILE A 241 -4.26 3.82 -0.29
CA ILE A 241 -5.11 2.65 -0.08
C ILE A 241 -6.00 2.96 1.12
N SER A 242 -7.32 3.03 0.89
CA SER A 242 -8.26 3.52 1.89
C SER A 242 -8.42 2.60 3.10
N GLY A 243 -8.26 1.27 2.93
CA GLY A 243 -8.86 0.31 3.85
C GLY A 243 -10.39 0.44 3.81
N ASP A 244 -11.06 0.00 4.86
CA ASP A 244 -12.50 0.14 5.03
C ASP A 244 -12.82 1.49 5.64
N THR A 245 -13.76 2.22 5.05
CA THR A 245 -14.07 3.58 5.50
C THR A 245 -15.40 4.08 4.93
N ALA A 246 -16.07 4.93 5.69
CA ALA A 246 -17.12 5.77 5.16
C ALA A 246 -16.60 6.67 4.02
N GLU A 247 -17.50 7.12 3.16
CA GLU A 247 -17.13 8.05 2.09
C GLU A 247 -16.65 9.39 2.66
N GLN A 248 -15.81 10.10 1.89
CA GLN A 248 -15.31 11.44 2.22
C GLN A 248 -14.49 11.52 3.53
N ALA A 249 -13.99 10.40 4.03
CA ALA A 249 -13.14 10.37 5.21
C ALA A 249 -11.66 10.64 4.93
N ILE A 250 -11.27 10.75 3.66
CA ILE A 250 -9.90 11.01 3.22
C ILE A 250 -9.87 12.33 2.47
N ASP A 251 -9.07 13.29 2.93
CA ASP A 251 -8.95 14.65 2.38
C ASP A 251 -7.57 14.94 1.77
N THR A 252 -6.70 13.94 1.70
CA THR A 252 -5.31 14.08 1.26
C THR A 252 -5.16 13.82 -0.24
N GLU A 253 -4.49 14.74 -0.96
CA GLU A 253 -4.25 14.61 -2.40
C GLU A 253 -3.40 13.39 -2.76
N CYS A 254 -3.71 12.73 -3.88
CA CYS A 254 -2.93 11.62 -4.41
C CYS A 254 -3.06 11.50 -5.94
N ASP A 255 -2.15 10.73 -6.56
CA ASP A 255 -2.25 10.44 -7.99
C ASP A 255 -3.18 9.25 -8.26
N LEU A 256 -3.15 8.22 -7.40
CA LEU A 256 -4.03 7.06 -7.45
C LEU A 256 -4.67 6.83 -6.07
N LEU A 257 -5.99 6.79 -6.03
CA LEU A 257 -6.75 6.32 -4.89
C LEU A 257 -7.24 4.89 -5.16
N ILE A 258 -6.84 3.93 -4.33
CA ILE A 258 -7.42 2.59 -4.26
C ILE A 258 -8.41 2.63 -3.11
N HIS A 259 -9.70 2.55 -3.41
CA HIS A 259 -10.77 2.75 -2.44
C HIS A 259 -11.72 1.57 -2.39
N GLU A 260 -12.22 1.26 -1.19
CA GLU A 260 -13.29 0.31 -1.03
C GLU A 260 -14.56 0.75 -1.79
N ALA A 261 -15.33 -0.22 -2.26
CA ALA A 261 -16.62 -0.04 -2.91
C ALA A 261 -17.54 -1.20 -2.52
N THR A 262 -17.70 -1.36 -1.22
CA THR A 262 -18.43 -2.50 -0.63
C THR A 262 -19.87 -2.55 -1.10
N PHE A 263 -20.47 -1.40 -1.32
CA PHE A 263 -21.87 -1.26 -1.71
C PHE A 263 -22.04 -0.53 -3.05
N LEU A 264 -23.23 -0.66 -3.62
CA LEU A 264 -23.74 0.22 -4.66
C LEU A 264 -24.48 1.38 -4.02
N GLU A 265 -24.64 2.50 -4.73
CA GLU A 265 -25.32 3.71 -4.23
C GLU A 265 -26.75 3.43 -3.74
N ALA A 266 -27.45 2.48 -4.38
CA ALA A 266 -28.76 2.03 -3.94
C ALA A 266 -28.80 1.45 -2.51
N HIS A 267 -27.64 1.16 -1.92
CA HIS A 267 -27.48 0.65 -0.56
C HIS A 267 -26.63 1.59 0.32
N SER A 268 -26.59 2.87 0.00
CA SER A 268 -25.82 3.87 0.74
C SER A 268 -26.23 3.99 2.22
N ASP A 269 -27.51 3.78 2.53
CA ASP A 269 -27.98 3.75 3.93
C ASP A 269 -27.28 2.64 4.75
N ILE A 270 -27.14 1.44 4.17
CA ILE A 270 -26.45 0.31 4.79
C ILE A 270 -24.93 0.59 4.85
N ALA A 271 -24.38 1.19 3.81
CA ALA A 271 -22.98 1.60 3.80
C ALA A 271 -22.67 2.54 4.95
N ASN A 272 -23.50 3.56 5.15
CA ASN A 272 -23.36 4.53 6.23
C ASN A 272 -23.51 3.89 7.62
N GLU A 273 -24.46 2.96 7.80
CA GLU A 273 -24.65 2.24 9.06
C GLU A 273 -23.41 1.45 9.48
N HIS A 274 -22.72 0.85 8.52
CA HIS A 274 -21.53 0.03 8.75
C HIS A 274 -20.21 0.78 8.51
N LEU A 275 -20.26 2.09 8.25
CA LEU A 275 -19.11 2.94 7.96
C LEU A 275 -18.26 2.38 6.79
N HIS A 276 -18.95 2.02 5.72
CA HIS A 276 -18.39 1.64 4.44
C HIS A 276 -18.79 2.63 3.34
N SER A 277 -18.21 2.47 2.16
CA SER A 277 -18.52 3.30 1.00
C SER A 277 -19.31 2.57 -0.08
N SER A 278 -20.12 3.34 -0.80
CA SER A 278 -20.63 2.94 -2.12
C SER A 278 -19.57 3.19 -3.21
N ALA A 279 -19.77 2.62 -4.40
CA ALA A 279 -18.89 2.91 -5.54
C ALA A 279 -18.96 4.40 -5.94
N SER A 280 -20.13 5.01 -5.87
CA SER A 280 -20.30 6.46 -6.05
C SER A 280 -19.61 7.25 -4.93
N GLY A 281 -19.68 6.77 -3.67
CA GLY A 281 -18.98 7.36 -2.53
C GLY A 281 -17.47 7.34 -2.71
N ALA A 282 -16.91 6.22 -3.19
CA ALA A 282 -15.49 6.13 -3.54
C ALA A 282 -15.09 7.17 -4.60
N ALA A 283 -15.95 7.40 -5.60
CA ALA A 283 -15.70 8.40 -6.63
C ALA A 283 -15.78 9.84 -6.07
N ARG A 284 -16.71 10.13 -5.16
CA ARG A 284 -16.77 11.42 -4.44
C ARG A 284 -15.51 11.67 -3.63
N THR A 285 -15.05 10.66 -2.87
CA THR A 285 -13.78 10.71 -2.14
C THR A 285 -12.59 10.97 -3.07
N ALA A 286 -12.55 10.30 -4.24
CA ALA A 286 -11.48 10.51 -5.22
C ALA A 286 -11.44 11.97 -5.74
N LEU A 287 -12.59 12.59 -5.94
CA LEU A 287 -12.65 14.00 -6.34
C LEU A 287 -12.12 14.94 -5.24
N GLU A 288 -12.45 14.68 -3.97
CA GLU A 288 -11.93 15.46 -2.83
C GLU A 288 -10.43 15.30 -2.67
N CYS A 289 -9.92 14.07 -2.80
CA CYS A 289 -8.49 13.78 -2.83
C CYS A 289 -7.77 14.31 -4.07
N LYS A 290 -8.47 14.92 -5.02
CA LYS A 290 -7.95 15.30 -6.34
C LYS A 290 -7.19 14.15 -7.01
N ALA A 291 -7.61 12.92 -6.76
CA ALA A 291 -7.01 11.75 -7.35
C ALA A 291 -7.16 11.79 -8.86
N LYS A 292 -6.07 11.54 -9.58
CA LYS A 292 -6.10 11.49 -11.05
C LYS A 292 -6.71 10.18 -11.54
N HIS A 293 -6.55 9.13 -10.74
CA HIS A 293 -7.04 7.80 -11.01
C HIS A 293 -7.72 7.22 -9.77
N LEU A 294 -8.82 6.51 -9.97
CA LEU A 294 -9.53 5.74 -8.95
C LEU A 294 -9.50 4.26 -9.31
N ALA A 295 -9.19 3.42 -8.34
CA ALA A 295 -9.30 1.96 -8.45
C ALA A 295 -10.23 1.45 -7.35
N LEU A 296 -11.29 0.73 -7.73
CA LEU A 296 -12.26 0.16 -6.80
C LEU A 296 -11.82 -1.23 -6.35
N THR A 297 -12.07 -1.54 -5.07
CA THR A 297 -11.79 -2.84 -4.45
C THR A 297 -12.80 -3.13 -3.34
N HIS A 298 -12.63 -4.22 -2.60
CA HIS A 298 -13.37 -4.55 -1.38
C HIS A 298 -14.88 -4.64 -1.61
N TYR A 299 -15.28 -5.45 -2.60
CA TYR A 299 -16.69 -5.61 -2.96
C TYR A 299 -17.41 -6.57 -2.03
N SER A 300 -18.65 -6.26 -1.69
CA SER A 300 -19.51 -7.20 -0.96
C SER A 300 -19.54 -8.57 -1.64
N ALA A 301 -19.49 -9.63 -0.83
CA ALA A 301 -19.64 -10.99 -1.32
C ALA A 301 -21.00 -11.27 -1.99
N ARG A 302 -21.99 -10.38 -1.80
CA ARG A 302 -23.32 -10.44 -2.45
C ARG A 302 -23.30 -9.91 -3.88
N LEU A 303 -22.26 -9.15 -4.25
CA LEU A 303 -22.09 -8.60 -5.58
C LEU A 303 -21.53 -9.68 -6.50
N GLU A 304 -22.27 -10.09 -7.52
CA GLU A 304 -21.85 -11.13 -8.47
C GLU A 304 -20.59 -10.71 -9.25
N ASN A 305 -20.53 -9.44 -9.66
CA ASN A 305 -19.38 -8.85 -10.34
C ASN A 305 -19.32 -7.35 -10.09
N HIS A 306 -18.19 -6.74 -10.38
CA HIS A 306 -17.91 -5.33 -10.12
C HIS A 306 -18.33 -4.37 -11.25
N THR A 307 -19.05 -4.85 -12.27
CA THR A 307 -19.44 -4.02 -13.43
C THR A 307 -20.36 -2.89 -13.02
N ALA A 308 -21.30 -3.15 -12.10
CA ALA A 308 -22.21 -2.12 -11.58
C ALA A 308 -21.43 -1.04 -10.79
N SER A 309 -20.51 -1.47 -9.92
CA SER A 309 -19.64 -0.51 -9.17
C SER A 309 -18.83 0.36 -10.12
N LEU A 310 -18.25 -0.24 -11.16
CA LEU A 310 -17.49 0.51 -12.18
C LEU A 310 -18.37 1.52 -12.91
N ALA A 311 -19.61 1.13 -13.27
CA ALA A 311 -20.53 2.01 -13.98
C ALA A 311 -20.90 3.24 -13.11
N GLU A 312 -21.29 3.02 -11.85
CA GLU A 312 -21.62 4.10 -10.92
C GLU A 312 -20.46 5.08 -10.72
N ALA A 313 -19.27 4.57 -10.44
CA ALA A 313 -18.11 5.43 -10.19
C ALA A 313 -17.70 6.23 -11.43
N ARG A 314 -17.85 5.67 -12.64
CA ARG A 314 -17.53 6.33 -13.90
C ARG A 314 -18.44 7.51 -14.23
N GLU A 315 -19.63 7.57 -13.67
CA GLU A 315 -20.52 8.73 -13.82
C GLU A 315 -19.93 9.99 -13.14
N LEU A 316 -19.12 9.81 -12.10
CA LEU A 316 -18.56 10.89 -11.28
C LEU A 316 -17.08 11.14 -11.56
N HIS A 317 -16.28 10.09 -11.78
CA HIS A 317 -14.84 10.23 -11.95
C HIS A 317 -14.37 9.71 -13.32
N PRO A 318 -13.59 10.50 -14.10
CA PRO A 318 -13.27 10.17 -15.50
C PRO A 318 -12.32 8.99 -15.67
N SER A 319 -11.48 8.70 -14.68
CA SER A 319 -10.49 7.63 -14.74
C SER A 319 -10.72 6.63 -13.62
N VAL A 320 -11.54 5.60 -13.87
CA VAL A 320 -11.89 4.56 -12.90
C VAL A 320 -11.62 3.18 -13.47
N VAL A 321 -11.00 2.34 -12.66
CA VAL A 321 -10.88 0.90 -12.89
C VAL A 321 -11.47 0.12 -11.72
N ALA A 322 -12.04 -1.05 -11.99
CA ALA A 322 -12.51 -1.98 -10.96
C ALA A 322 -11.56 -3.18 -10.92
N LEU A 323 -11.00 -3.46 -9.74
CA LEU A 323 -9.97 -4.48 -9.56
C LEU A 323 -10.55 -5.87 -9.32
N SER A 324 -9.85 -6.86 -9.81
CA SER A 324 -10.04 -8.28 -9.50
C SER A 324 -8.79 -8.87 -8.84
N ASP A 325 -8.95 -10.03 -8.21
CA ASP A 325 -7.83 -10.75 -7.60
C ASP A 325 -6.75 -11.10 -8.63
N GLY A 326 -5.55 -10.64 -8.38
CA GLY A 326 -4.40 -10.85 -9.25
C GLY A 326 -4.14 -9.72 -10.25
N ASP A 327 -5.00 -8.72 -10.36
CA ASP A 327 -4.79 -7.55 -11.20
C ASP A 327 -3.57 -6.73 -10.76
N ARG A 328 -2.99 -6.02 -11.73
CA ARG A 328 -1.84 -5.15 -11.51
C ARG A 328 -2.13 -3.77 -12.06
N LEU A 329 -1.82 -2.78 -11.27
CA LEU A 329 -1.79 -1.38 -11.69
C LEU A 329 -0.34 -0.93 -11.85
N GLN A 330 -0.06 -0.15 -12.88
CA GLN A 330 1.24 0.46 -13.09
C GLN A 330 1.08 1.94 -13.40
N LEU A 331 1.50 2.77 -12.47
CA LEU A 331 1.66 4.20 -12.69
C LEU A 331 3.01 4.45 -13.35
N LEU A 332 3.00 4.96 -14.57
CA LEU A 332 4.21 5.38 -15.29
C LEU A 332 4.63 6.79 -14.86
N ASP A 333 3.65 7.63 -14.67
CA ASP A 333 3.69 8.98 -14.10
C ASP A 333 2.31 9.27 -13.48
N ALA A 334 2.13 10.45 -12.95
CA ALA A 334 0.90 10.85 -12.29
C ALA A 334 -0.37 10.85 -13.18
N ASN A 335 -0.21 10.86 -14.51
CA ASN A 335 -1.34 10.94 -15.46
C ASN A 335 -1.52 9.65 -16.27
N SER A 336 -0.63 8.68 -16.09
CA SER A 336 -0.57 7.48 -16.93
C SER A 336 -0.68 6.22 -16.09
N LEU A 337 -1.87 5.65 -16.03
CA LEU A 337 -2.19 4.40 -15.35
C LEU A 337 -2.40 3.28 -16.36
N ASN A 338 -1.65 2.21 -16.25
CA ASN A 338 -1.92 0.96 -16.97
C ASN A 338 -2.60 -0.03 -16.02
N HIS A 339 -3.71 -0.60 -16.45
CA HIS A 339 -4.39 -1.68 -15.76
C HIS A 339 -4.14 -3.01 -16.48
N PHE A 340 -3.63 -4.00 -15.78
CA PHE A 340 -3.36 -5.33 -16.28
C PHE A 340 -4.27 -6.32 -15.56
N ILE A 341 -5.20 -6.90 -16.30
CA ILE A 341 -6.11 -7.95 -15.81
C ILE A 341 -5.42 -9.31 -15.89
N LYS A 342 -5.52 -10.09 -14.82
CA LYS A 342 -4.98 -11.44 -14.77
C LYS A 342 -5.83 -12.40 -15.63
N SER A 343 -5.17 -13.14 -16.51
CA SER A 343 -5.75 -14.21 -17.32
C SER A 343 -5.04 -15.54 -17.07
N SER A 344 -5.50 -16.62 -17.70
CA SER A 344 -4.81 -17.92 -17.72
C SER A 344 -3.45 -17.86 -18.43
N GLU A 345 -3.28 -16.91 -19.35
CA GLU A 345 -2.07 -16.74 -20.18
C GLU A 345 -1.15 -15.61 -19.68
N GLY A 346 -1.42 -15.06 -18.49
CA GLY A 346 -0.64 -13.96 -17.90
C GLY A 346 -1.49 -12.73 -17.65
N TRP A 347 -0.95 -11.55 -17.95
CA TRP A 347 -1.62 -10.28 -17.76
C TRP A 347 -1.89 -9.60 -19.08
N LEU A 348 -3.15 -9.21 -19.28
CA LEU A 348 -3.59 -8.45 -20.45
C LEU A 348 -3.78 -7.00 -20.04
N GLN A 349 -3.11 -6.08 -20.72
CA GLN A 349 -3.35 -4.66 -20.53
C GLN A 349 -4.74 -4.31 -21.05
N GLN A 350 -5.48 -3.57 -20.25
CA GLN A 350 -6.75 -2.99 -20.64
C GLN A 350 -6.51 -1.59 -21.22
N ASP A 351 -7.23 -1.27 -22.28
CA ASP A 351 -7.21 0.04 -22.92
C ASP A 351 -8.02 1.07 -22.12
#